data_ce0c93aa0959095efeff6be66cb13370
#
_entry.id   ce0c93aa0959095efeff6be66cb13370
#
_cell.length_a   1.000
_cell.length_b   1.000
_cell.length_c   1.000
_cell.angle_alpha   90.00
_cell.angle_beta   90.00
_cell.angle_gamma   90.00
#
_symmetry.space_group_name_H-M   'P 1'
#
loop_
_entity.id
_entity.type
_entity.pdbx_description
1 polymer ?
#
loop_
_entity_poly.entity_id
_entity_poly.type
_entity_poly.pdbx_seq_one_letter_code
_entity_poly.pdbx_strand_id
1 'polypeptide(L)'
;MMTMLATITPQSSTLKSTTTGYLNLHLKFSVSVSQSARRRCLDQSLFCTRDPISSSSRVVAAASNTSNLVEEFDPEIPVERALTPPSSWYTDHQFHHDELDRVFYGGWQVVGCSNQIKDNRDFFTGRLGEVEFVVCRDDDGTINAFHNVCSHHASILASGSGRKSCFVCPYHGWTYSLNGSLVKATRTTGIENSALNEMGLKPLRVAVWGPFVLLKVTQATWKKEEDVESDGLVASEWLGSSAGRLSEGGVDSHLSFICRREYTIDCNWKVFCDNYLDGGYHVPYAHKGLMSGLDLETYSTTLFERVSIQECGGGGSKAGEEDGGFDRLGSQALYAFVYPNFMINRYGPWVDTNLVIPLGPRKCKVVFDYFLDPSLKDDEAFIRRSLEESERVQMEDAVLCENVQRGLESPAYDKGRYALVEKAMHHFHCLLHRNLKI
;
A
#
# COMPACT_ATOMS: atom_id res chain seq x y z
N MET A 1 1.63 -32.08 43.02
CA MET A 1 1.84 -33.53 42.83
C MET A 1 1.88 -33.81 41.35
N MET A 2 2.99 -34.35 40.88
CA MET A 2 3.36 -34.88 39.58
C MET A 2 3.60 -33.90 38.41
N THR A 3 4.86 -33.59 38.29
CA THR A 3 5.63 -33.09 37.17
C THR A 3 5.72 -34.14 36.09
N MET A 4 5.53 -33.79 34.81
CA MET A 4 6.06 -34.56 33.69
C MET A 4 6.89 -33.63 32.81
N LEU A 5 8.17 -33.81 32.84
CA LEU A 5 9.16 -33.32 31.89
C LEU A 5 9.15 -34.25 30.66
N ALA A 6 8.96 -33.67 29.46
CA ALA A 6 9.24 -34.35 28.21
C ALA A 6 10.50 -33.72 27.59
N THR A 7 11.57 -34.50 27.58
CA THR A 7 12.84 -34.23 26.87
C THR A 7 12.67 -34.55 25.40
N ILE A 8 12.94 -33.59 24.52
CA ILE A 8 13.03 -33.83 23.07
C ILE A 8 14.50 -33.70 22.66
N THR A 9 15.06 -34.79 22.17
CA THR A 9 16.39 -34.85 21.55
C THR A 9 16.33 -34.48 20.07
N PRO A 10 17.31 -33.74 19.52
CA PRO A 10 17.34 -33.43 18.10
C PRO A 10 17.97 -34.55 17.28
N GLN A 11 17.28 -35.00 16.26
CA GLN A 11 17.87 -35.85 15.21
C GLN A 11 18.52 -34.99 14.12
N SER A 12 19.80 -35.21 13.89
CA SER A 12 20.58 -34.67 12.80
C SER A 12 20.21 -35.34 11.47
N SER A 13 19.84 -34.54 10.45
CA SER A 13 19.82 -35.00 9.06
C SER A 13 20.69 -34.06 8.20
N THR A 14 21.75 -34.63 7.69
CA THR A 14 22.66 -34.09 6.69
C THR A 14 21.93 -33.82 5.38
N LEU A 15 21.92 -32.61 4.90
CA LEU A 15 21.48 -32.25 3.55
C LEU A 15 22.68 -31.89 2.67
N LYS A 16 22.78 -32.58 1.54
CA LYS A 16 23.72 -32.29 0.47
C LYS A 16 23.23 -31.11 -0.35
N SER A 17 24.14 -30.18 -0.66
CA SER A 17 23.95 -29.03 -1.52
C SER A 17 23.70 -29.42 -2.98
N THR A 18 22.66 -28.86 -3.60
CA THR A 18 22.62 -28.55 -5.03
C THR A 18 21.68 -27.38 -5.30
N THR A 19 22.29 -26.31 -5.84
CA THR A 19 21.79 -25.31 -6.80
C THR A 19 20.41 -24.66 -6.62
N THR A 20 20.47 -23.31 -6.45
CA THR A 20 19.53 -22.25 -6.91
C THR A 20 18.03 -22.57 -6.94
N GLY A 21 17.34 -22.04 -5.96
CA GLY A 21 15.88 -21.95 -5.96
C GLY A 21 15.41 -20.92 -4.94
N TYR A 22 14.67 -19.93 -5.41
CA TYR A 22 14.03 -18.91 -4.58
C TYR A 22 13.15 -19.54 -3.51
N LEU A 23 13.45 -19.26 -2.23
CA LEU A 23 12.62 -19.71 -1.11
C LEU A 23 11.46 -18.74 -0.90
N ASN A 24 10.28 -19.12 -1.38
CA ASN A 24 9.02 -18.55 -0.92
C ASN A 24 8.58 -19.30 0.35
N LEU A 25 8.78 -18.71 1.51
CA LEU A 25 8.22 -19.22 2.76
C LEU A 25 6.76 -18.76 2.92
N HIS A 26 5.83 -19.58 2.48
CA HIS A 26 4.44 -19.49 2.87
C HIS A 26 4.20 -20.27 4.16
N LEU A 27 4.13 -19.58 5.29
CA LEU A 27 3.59 -20.14 6.53
C LEU A 27 2.06 -20.14 6.46
N LYS A 28 1.49 -21.31 6.19
CA LYS A 28 0.03 -21.54 6.30
C LYS A 28 -0.29 -21.92 7.74
N PHE A 29 -0.97 -21.04 8.47
CA PHE A 29 -1.69 -21.42 9.68
C PHE A 29 -3.10 -21.87 9.28
N SER A 30 -3.41 -23.14 9.49
CA SER A 30 -4.75 -23.68 9.34
C SER A 30 -5.42 -23.72 10.72
N VAL A 31 -6.46 -22.91 10.91
CA VAL A 31 -7.36 -23.02 12.05
C VAL A 31 -8.52 -23.91 11.64
N SER A 32 -8.67 -25.07 12.29
CA SER A 32 -9.80 -25.97 12.11
C SER A 32 -10.98 -25.48 12.93
N VAL A 33 -12.07 -25.11 12.24
CA VAL A 33 -13.38 -24.87 12.88
C VAL A 33 -14.21 -26.15 12.76
N SER A 34 -14.63 -26.66 13.90
CA SER A 34 -15.53 -27.83 14.01
C SER A 34 -16.93 -27.50 13.55
N GLN A 35 -17.46 -28.33 12.64
CA GLN A 35 -18.87 -28.33 12.27
C GLN A 35 -19.73 -29.00 13.35
N SER A 36 -20.75 -28.33 13.83
CA SER A 36 -21.95 -29.01 14.34
C SER A 36 -23.18 -28.14 14.20
N ALA A 37 -24.25 -28.81 13.81
CA ALA A 37 -25.69 -28.45 13.88
C ALA A 37 -26.36 -27.93 12.61
N ARG A 38 -26.84 -28.91 11.82
CA ARG A 38 -28.00 -28.74 10.94
C ARG A 38 -29.28 -28.57 11.79
N ARG A 39 -30.07 -27.54 11.53
CA ARG A 39 -31.52 -27.56 11.75
C ARG A 39 -32.26 -26.97 10.55
N ARG A 40 -33.25 -27.78 10.10
CA ARG A 40 -34.22 -27.45 9.06
C ARG A 40 -35.16 -26.36 9.57
N CYS A 41 -35.53 -25.43 8.71
CA CYS A 41 -36.79 -24.72 8.85
C CYS A 41 -37.49 -24.57 7.51
N LEU A 42 -38.78 -24.77 7.57
CA LEU A 42 -39.77 -24.92 6.52
C LEU A 42 -40.05 -23.60 5.76
N ASP A 43 -40.45 -23.82 4.55
CA ASP A 43 -41.14 -22.99 3.59
C ASP A 43 -42.25 -22.12 4.20
N GLN A 44 -42.23 -20.80 3.94
CA GLN A 44 -43.43 -20.00 3.84
C GLN A 44 -43.21 -18.87 2.83
N SER A 45 -43.78 -19.05 1.66
CA SER A 45 -43.99 -18.06 0.62
C SER A 45 -44.88 -16.92 1.11
N LEU A 46 -44.36 -15.73 1.25
CA LEU A 46 -45.10 -14.48 1.32
C LEU A 46 -44.72 -13.59 0.15
N PHE A 47 -45.64 -13.46 -0.80
CA PHE A 47 -45.60 -12.47 -1.87
C PHE A 47 -45.62 -11.07 -1.23
N CYS A 48 -44.51 -10.35 -1.30
CA CYS A 48 -44.47 -8.94 -1.04
C CYS A 48 -44.25 -8.22 -2.35
N THR A 49 -45.27 -7.52 -2.83
CA THR A 49 -45.17 -6.60 -3.97
C THR A 49 -44.25 -5.45 -3.59
N ARG A 50 -43.08 -5.40 -4.20
CA ARG A 50 -42.16 -4.26 -4.09
C ARG A 50 -42.50 -3.27 -5.18
N ASP A 51 -42.89 -2.06 -4.81
CA ASP A 51 -42.87 -0.90 -5.66
C ASP A 51 -41.43 -0.60 -6.09
N PRO A 52 -41.18 -0.18 -7.35
CA PRO A 52 -39.85 0.18 -7.79
C PRO A 52 -39.44 1.53 -7.19
N ILE A 53 -38.78 1.49 -6.03
CA ILE A 53 -38.07 2.67 -5.52
C ILE A 53 -36.90 2.93 -6.46
N SER A 54 -36.93 4.09 -7.14
CA SER A 54 -35.96 4.47 -8.14
C SER A 54 -34.53 4.43 -7.58
N SER A 55 -33.61 3.84 -8.33
CA SER A 55 -32.19 3.72 -7.97
C SER A 55 -31.53 5.10 -7.71
N SER A 56 -32.08 6.18 -8.26
CA SER A 56 -31.61 7.54 -8.06
C SER A 56 -31.78 8.06 -6.61
N SER A 57 -32.86 7.68 -5.93
CA SER A 57 -33.10 8.13 -4.53
C SER A 57 -32.14 7.50 -3.52
N ARG A 58 -31.64 6.28 -3.76
CA ARG A 58 -30.65 5.63 -2.87
C ARG A 58 -29.25 6.24 -3.03
N VAL A 59 -28.86 6.56 -4.26
CA VAL A 59 -27.55 7.20 -4.53
C VAL A 59 -27.49 8.61 -3.94
N VAL A 60 -28.58 9.40 -4.08
CA VAL A 60 -28.64 10.76 -3.51
C VAL A 60 -28.66 10.72 -1.98
N ALA A 61 -29.35 9.76 -1.34
CA ALA A 61 -29.36 9.64 0.11
C ALA A 61 -27.99 9.19 0.68
N ALA A 62 -27.28 8.30 -0.01
CA ALA A 62 -25.95 7.86 0.39
C ALA A 62 -24.91 9.00 0.24
N ALA A 63 -24.92 9.73 -0.89
CA ALA A 63 -24.05 10.88 -1.11
C ALA A 63 -24.28 12.01 -0.08
N SER A 64 -25.52 12.25 0.34
CA SER A 64 -25.83 13.25 1.37
C SER A 64 -25.29 12.85 2.76
N ASN A 65 -25.22 11.55 3.06
CA ASN A 65 -24.70 11.08 4.34
C ASN A 65 -23.17 11.26 4.44
N THR A 66 -22.43 10.86 3.41
CA THR A 66 -20.97 11.03 3.39
C THR A 66 -20.55 12.50 3.41
N SER A 67 -21.24 13.36 2.68
CA SER A 67 -20.98 14.81 2.71
C SER A 67 -21.12 15.38 4.13
N ASN A 68 -22.15 14.97 4.88
CA ASN A 68 -22.33 15.40 6.27
C ASN A 68 -21.16 14.94 7.15
N LEU A 69 -20.69 13.68 6.99
CA LEU A 69 -19.55 13.16 7.74
C LEU A 69 -18.24 13.91 7.43
N VAL A 70 -18.04 14.31 6.17
CA VAL A 70 -16.87 15.10 5.76
C VAL A 70 -16.90 16.49 6.42
N GLU A 71 -18.05 17.13 6.48
CA GLU A 71 -18.22 18.47 7.09
C GLU A 71 -18.04 18.49 8.62
N GLU A 72 -18.04 17.33 9.27
CA GLU A 72 -17.77 17.22 10.70
C GLU A 72 -16.30 17.49 11.08
N PHE A 73 -15.38 17.51 10.10
CA PHE A 73 -13.99 17.89 10.27
C PHE A 73 -13.74 19.25 9.61
N ASP A 74 -13.20 20.21 10.37
CA ASP A 74 -12.88 21.55 9.87
C ASP A 74 -11.37 21.69 9.67
N PRO A 75 -10.88 21.70 8.41
CA PRO A 75 -9.46 21.79 8.09
C PRO A 75 -8.84 23.15 8.36
N GLU A 76 -9.66 24.20 8.59
CA GLU A 76 -9.19 25.58 8.85
C GLU A 76 -8.83 25.80 10.32
N ILE A 77 -9.19 24.86 11.21
CA ILE A 77 -8.83 24.95 12.62
C ILE A 77 -7.36 24.55 12.78
N PRO A 78 -6.49 25.42 13.35
CA PRO A 78 -5.10 25.08 13.62
C PRO A 78 -4.96 23.84 14.51
N VAL A 79 -3.90 23.07 14.29
CA VAL A 79 -3.65 21.77 14.94
C VAL A 79 -3.79 21.83 16.47
N GLU A 80 -3.37 22.92 17.11
CA GLU A 80 -3.41 23.09 18.57
C GLU A 80 -4.85 23.14 19.14
N ARG A 81 -5.83 23.38 18.30
CA ARG A 81 -7.24 23.48 18.69
C ARG A 81 -8.13 22.48 17.96
N ALA A 82 -7.60 21.85 16.91
CA ALA A 82 -8.35 20.93 16.09
C ALA A 82 -8.73 19.65 16.84
N LEU A 83 -9.85 19.07 16.44
CA LEU A 83 -10.23 17.69 16.78
C LEU A 83 -9.88 16.77 15.61
N THR A 84 -9.59 15.51 15.91
CA THR A 84 -9.45 14.50 14.87
C THR A 84 -10.77 14.31 14.11
N PRO A 85 -10.76 13.74 12.89
CA PRO A 85 -11.99 13.32 12.24
C PRO A 85 -12.83 12.42 13.15
N PRO A 86 -14.15 12.38 12.95
CA PRO A 86 -15.01 11.49 13.71
C PRO A 86 -14.69 10.02 13.41
N SER A 87 -14.95 9.14 14.38
CA SER A 87 -14.72 7.70 14.25
C SER A 87 -15.43 7.08 13.03
N SER A 88 -16.52 7.69 12.56
CA SER A 88 -17.23 7.31 11.33
C SER A 88 -16.36 7.33 10.08
N TRP A 89 -15.33 8.20 9.98
CA TRP A 89 -14.39 8.18 8.85
C TRP A 89 -13.64 6.85 8.74
N TYR A 90 -13.50 6.13 9.83
CA TYR A 90 -12.75 4.86 9.92
C TYR A 90 -13.65 3.63 9.93
N THR A 91 -14.94 3.80 10.24
CA THR A 91 -15.85 2.68 10.51
C THR A 91 -17.03 2.59 9.55
N ASP A 92 -17.41 3.69 8.88
CA ASP A 92 -18.55 3.74 7.98
C ASP A 92 -18.19 3.11 6.61
N HIS A 93 -19.04 2.19 6.15
CA HIS A 93 -18.83 1.46 4.90
C HIS A 93 -18.99 2.32 3.64
N GLN A 94 -19.94 3.28 3.67
CA GLN A 94 -20.17 4.15 2.53
C GLN A 94 -19.04 5.17 2.41
N PHE A 95 -18.58 5.72 3.53
CA PHE A 95 -17.42 6.60 3.58
C PHE A 95 -16.18 5.92 2.96
N HIS A 96 -15.94 4.65 3.34
CA HIS A 96 -14.84 3.89 2.77
C HIS A 96 -14.97 3.68 1.26
N HIS A 97 -16.17 3.42 0.75
CA HIS A 97 -16.41 3.31 -0.68
C HIS A 97 -16.10 4.62 -1.41
N ASP A 98 -16.56 5.75 -0.87
CA ASP A 98 -16.32 7.07 -1.45
C ASP A 98 -14.83 7.47 -1.42
N GLU A 99 -14.07 7.01 -0.41
CA GLU A 99 -12.61 7.14 -0.38
C GLU A 99 -11.96 6.42 -1.57
N LEU A 100 -12.34 5.19 -1.85
CA LEU A 100 -11.77 4.41 -2.95
C LEU A 100 -12.02 5.07 -4.31
N ASP A 101 -13.15 5.74 -4.46
CA ASP A 101 -13.53 6.43 -5.71
C ASP A 101 -12.85 7.79 -5.87
N ARG A 102 -12.48 8.48 -4.78
CA ARG A 102 -12.03 9.89 -4.83
C ARG A 102 -10.59 10.11 -4.42
N VAL A 103 -10.11 9.38 -3.42
CA VAL A 103 -8.81 9.64 -2.81
C VAL A 103 -7.65 9.12 -3.67
N PHE A 104 -7.84 7.98 -4.34
CA PHE A 104 -6.80 7.27 -5.07
C PHE A 104 -6.68 7.68 -6.54
N TYR A 105 -7.54 8.59 -7.02
CA TYR A 105 -7.50 9.12 -8.39
C TYR A 105 -7.09 10.61 -8.38
N GLY A 106 -6.57 11.09 -9.48
CA GLY A 106 -6.22 12.52 -9.61
C GLY A 106 -4.76 12.84 -9.30
N GLY A 107 -3.85 11.93 -9.62
CA GLY A 107 -2.40 12.13 -9.52
C GLY A 107 -1.64 10.82 -9.66
N TRP A 108 -0.32 10.90 -9.64
CA TRP A 108 0.54 9.74 -9.62
C TRP A 108 0.44 9.01 -8.27
N GLN A 109 0.34 7.68 -8.33
CA GLN A 109 0.28 6.81 -7.16
C GLN A 109 1.30 5.69 -7.31
N VAL A 110 2.05 5.38 -6.25
CA VAL A 110 2.95 4.22 -6.24
C VAL A 110 2.11 2.95 -6.21
N VAL A 111 2.47 2.00 -7.07
CA VAL A 111 1.79 0.70 -7.17
C VAL A 111 2.73 -0.48 -7.04
N GLY A 112 4.02 -0.25 -7.07
CA GLY A 112 5.04 -1.28 -6.96
C GLY A 112 6.45 -0.74 -7.10
N CYS A 113 7.42 -1.63 -7.26
CA CYS A 113 8.82 -1.29 -7.47
C CYS A 113 9.34 -1.80 -8.82
N SER A 114 10.36 -1.11 -9.35
CA SER A 114 10.98 -1.41 -10.65
C SER A 114 11.58 -2.83 -10.72
N ASN A 115 11.94 -3.40 -9.56
CA ASN A 115 12.44 -4.78 -9.49
C ASN A 115 11.40 -5.83 -9.90
N GLN A 116 10.10 -5.51 -9.84
CA GLN A 116 9.02 -6.42 -10.27
C GLN A 116 8.89 -6.52 -11.80
N ILE A 117 9.46 -5.54 -12.52
CA ILE A 117 9.48 -5.45 -13.99
C ILE A 117 10.89 -5.21 -14.51
N LYS A 118 11.89 -5.86 -13.90
CA LYS A 118 13.30 -5.69 -14.20
C LYS A 118 13.65 -6.15 -15.62
N ASP A 119 13.18 -7.33 -15.99
CA ASP A 119 13.49 -7.97 -17.26
C ASP A 119 12.33 -7.84 -18.24
N ASN A 120 12.64 -7.92 -19.55
CA ASN A 120 11.60 -7.96 -20.58
C ASN A 120 10.64 -9.12 -20.34
N ARG A 121 9.34 -8.87 -20.51
CA ARG A 121 8.22 -9.78 -20.25
C ARG A 121 7.85 -9.98 -18.78
N ASP A 122 8.53 -9.32 -17.85
CA ASP A 122 8.07 -9.30 -16.47
C ASP A 122 6.75 -8.53 -16.37
N PHE A 123 5.91 -8.97 -15.44
CA PHE A 123 4.67 -8.30 -15.12
C PHE A 123 4.32 -8.43 -13.63
N PHE A 124 3.53 -7.50 -13.15
CA PHE A 124 2.82 -7.63 -11.88
C PHE A 124 1.42 -7.02 -11.99
N THR A 125 0.53 -7.45 -11.11
CA THR A 125 -0.84 -6.98 -11.01
C THR A 125 -1.12 -6.41 -9.63
N GLY A 126 -2.11 -5.56 -9.53
CA GLY A 126 -2.57 -5.01 -8.26
C GLY A 126 -3.89 -4.29 -8.42
N ARG A 127 -4.27 -3.59 -7.36
CA ARG A 127 -5.48 -2.79 -7.31
C ARG A 127 -5.16 -1.40 -6.75
N LEU A 128 -5.64 -0.36 -7.43
CA LEU A 128 -5.55 1.03 -7.00
C LEU A 128 -6.97 1.60 -6.91
N GLY A 129 -7.45 1.84 -5.69
CA GLY A 129 -8.86 2.13 -5.46
C GLY A 129 -9.74 0.99 -5.98
N GLU A 130 -10.63 1.28 -6.92
CA GLU A 130 -11.49 0.29 -7.60
C GLU A 130 -10.86 -0.25 -8.91
N VAL A 131 -9.67 0.21 -9.30
CA VAL A 131 -9.04 -0.14 -10.58
C VAL A 131 -8.13 -1.35 -10.45
N GLU A 132 -8.51 -2.46 -11.05
CA GLU A 132 -7.61 -3.60 -11.28
C GLU A 132 -6.64 -3.25 -12.39
N PHE A 133 -5.34 -3.38 -12.16
CA PHE A 133 -4.30 -3.04 -13.12
C PHE A 133 -3.31 -4.19 -13.37
N VAL A 134 -2.65 -4.15 -14.52
CA VAL A 134 -1.45 -4.91 -14.83
C VAL A 134 -0.38 -3.97 -15.36
N VAL A 135 0.84 -4.09 -14.83
CA VAL A 135 2.04 -3.42 -15.34
C VAL A 135 2.95 -4.48 -15.93
N CYS A 136 3.54 -4.21 -17.07
CA CYS A 136 4.49 -5.14 -17.71
C CYS A 136 5.59 -4.39 -18.46
N ARG A 137 6.72 -5.07 -18.65
CA ARG A 137 7.78 -4.63 -19.57
C ARG A 137 7.67 -5.49 -20.83
N ASP A 138 7.53 -4.86 -21.99
CA ASP A 138 7.42 -5.61 -23.24
C ASP A 138 8.77 -6.04 -23.84
N ASP A 139 8.77 -6.56 -25.07
CA ASP A 139 9.97 -7.14 -25.70
C ASP A 139 11.03 -6.11 -26.07
N ASP A 140 10.64 -4.85 -26.28
CA ASP A 140 11.57 -3.74 -26.59
C ASP A 140 12.03 -2.98 -25.34
N GLY A 141 11.54 -3.38 -24.15
CA GLY A 141 11.89 -2.80 -22.88
C GLY A 141 10.97 -1.66 -22.43
N THR A 142 9.93 -1.34 -23.21
CA THR A 142 8.94 -0.34 -22.82
C THR A 142 8.08 -0.84 -21.68
N ILE A 143 7.85 0.03 -20.69
CA ILE A 143 6.94 -0.27 -19.59
C ILE A 143 5.53 0.18 -19.99
N ASN A 144 4.60 -0.75 -19.92
CA ASN A 144 3.19 -0.53 -20.22
C ASN A 144 2.32 -0.85 -19.01
N ALA A 145 1.20 -0.16 -18.88
CA ALA A 145 0.19 -0.45 -17.89
C ALA A 145 -1.21 -0.41 -18.50
N PHE A 146 -2.06 -1.32 -18.02
CA PHE A 146 -3.42 -1.45 -18.53
C PHE A 146 -4.38 -1.75 -17.38
N HIS A 147 -5.68 -1.44 -17.60
CA HIS A 147 -6.72 -2.10 -16.83
C HIS A 147 -6.60 -3.61 -17.03
N ASN A 148 -6.51 -4.35 -15.96
CA ASN A 148 -6.37 -5.82 -15.97
C ASN A 148 -7.69 -6.52 -16.31
N VAL A 149 -8.35 -6.04 -17.34
CA VAL A 149 -9.74 -6.41 -17.72
C VAL A 149 -9.80 -6.72 -19.19
N CYS A 150 -10.31 -7.90 -19.54
CA CYS A 150 -10.52 -8.33 -20.92
C CYS A 150 -11.59 -7.48 -21.59
N SER A 151 -11.29 -6.92 -22.76
CA SER A 151 -12.22 -6.07 -23.53
C SER A 151 -13.44 -6.84 -24.07
N HIS A 152 -13.41 -8.19 -24.04
CA HIS A 152 -14.54 -9.00 -24.52
C HIS A 152 -15.69 -9.07 -23.49
N HIS A 153 -15.43 -9.62 -22.29
CA HIS A 153 -16.44 -9.83 -21.24
C HIS A 153 -15.89 -9.58 -19.82
N ALA A 154 -15.03 -8.60 -19.68
CA ALA A 154 -14.56 -8.08 -18.37
C ALA A 154 -13.88 -9.10 -17.44
N SER A 155 -13.39 -10.24 -17.95
CA SER A 155 -12.61 -11.17 -17.13
C SER A 155 -11.25 -10.57 -16.76
N ILE A 156 -10.79 -10.80 -15.54
CA ILE A 156 -9.41 -10.50 -15.12
C ILE A 156 -8.44 -11.33 -15.96
N LEU A 157 -7.37 -10.71 -16.47
CA LEU A 157 -6.43 -11.32 -17.42
C LEU A 157 -5.25 -12.00 -16.74
N ALA A 158 -4.73 -11.41 -15.68
CA ALA A 158 -3.55 -11.90 -14.99
C ALA A 158 -3.70 -11.70 -13.48
N SER A 159 -2.92 -12.46 -12.71
CA SER A 159 -2.88 -12.39 -11.25
C SER A 159 -1.45 -12.60 -10.76
N GLY A 160 -1.05 -11.87 -9.73
CA GLY A 160 0.28 -11.92 -9.12
C GLY A 160 1.36 -11.25 -9.97
N SER A 161 2.54 -11.81 -9.99
CA SER A 161 3.72 -11.36 -10.75
C SER A 161 4.41 -12.53 -11.43
N GLY A 162 5.25 -12.23 -12.41
CA GLY A 162 6.01 -13.24 -13.13
C GLY A 162 6.37 -12.79 -14.53
N ARG A 163 6.47 -13.76 -15.46
CA ARG A 163 6.92 -13.51 -16.82
C ARG A 163 5.94 -14.08 -17.84
N LYS A 164 5.54 -13.26 -18.81
CA LYS A 164 4.60 -13.64 -19.89
C LYS A 164 5.00 -12.97 -21.21
N SER A 165 4.81 -13.70 -22.32
CA SER A 165 4.96 -13.13 -23.67
C SER A 165 3.67 -12.46 -24.21
N CYS A 166 2.54 -12.76 -23.57
CA CYS A 166 1.23 -12.20 -23.88
C CYS A 166 0.24 -12.48 -22.76
N PHE A 167 -0.86 -11.77 -22.70
CA PHE A 167 -1.96 -12.01 -21.78
C PHE A 167 -3.08 -12.79 -22.50
N VAL A 168 -3.35 -14.01 -22.05
CA VAL A 168 -4.43 -14.85 -22.57
C VAL A 168 -5.58 -14.82 -21.58
N CYS A 169 -6.73 -14.33 -22.03
CA CYS A 169 -7.95 -14.30 -21.23
C CYS A 169 -8.38 -15.72 -20.83
N PRO A 170 -8.53 -16.02 -19.54
CA PRO A 170 -8.87 -17.37 -19.09
C PRO A 170 -10.32 -17.75 -19.45
N TYR A 171 -11.15 -16.78 -19.81
CA TYR A 171 -12.57 -17.04 -20.11
C TYR A 171 -12.78 -17.56 -21.54
N HIS A 172 -12.29 -16.83 -22.57
CA HIS A 172 -12.53 -17.21 -23.96
C HIS A 172 -11.26 -17.27 -24.82
N GLY A 173 -10.06 -17.20 -24.21
CA GLY A 173 -8.80 -17.32 -24.92
C GLY A 173 -8.44 -16.13 -25.82
N TRP A 174 -9.08 -14.96 -25.62
CA TRP A 174 -8.63 -13.75 -26.30
C TRP A 174 -7.23 -13.40 -25.81
N THR A 175 -6.34 -13.05 -26.74
CA THR A 175 -4.92 -12.88 -26.45
C THR A 175 -4.49 -11.46 -26.80
N TYR A 176 -3.82 -10.82 -25.85
CA TYR A 176 -3.29 -9.47 -25.96
C TYR A 176 -1.77 -9.51 -25.86
N SER A 177 -1.09 -8.73 -26.70
CA SER A 177 0.36 -8.51 -26.58
C SER A 177 0.68 -7.64 -25.36
N LEU A 178 1.96 -7.55 -25.02
CA LEU A 178 2.41 -6.73 -23.88
C LEU A 178 2.30 -5.21 -24.14
N ASN A 179 2.09 -4.79 -25.38
CA ASN A 179 1.74 -3.41 -25.74
C ASN A 179 0.22 -3.12 -25.72
N GLY A 180 -0.59 -4.10 -25.28
CA GLY A 180 -2.05 -3.99 -25.14
C GLY A 180 -2.88 -4.31 -26.37
N SER A 181 -2.26 -4.54 -27.53
CA SER A 181 -3.00 -4.84 -28.77
C SER A 181 -3.64 -6.22 -28.72
N LEU A 182 -4.87 -6.34 -29.27
CA LEU A 182 -5.52 -7.63 -29.46
C LEU A 182 -4.81 -8.41 -30.57
N VAL A 183 -4.18 -9.54 -30.25
CA VAL A 183 -3.43 -10.39 -31.20
C VAL A 183 -4.30 -11.50 -31.76
N LYS A 184 -5.16 -12.09 -30.92
CA LYS A 184 -6.01 -13.21 -31.27
C LYS A 184 -7.35 -13.13 -30.57
N ALA A 185 -8.41 -13.21 -31.35
CA ALA A 185 -9.77 -13.40 -30.89
C ALA A 185 -10.31 -14.76 -31.39
N THR A 186 -10.95 -15.50 -30.49
CA THR A 186 -11.49 -16.83 -30.80
C THR A 186 -12.98 -16.75 -31.09
N ARG A 187 -13.48 -17.55 -32.06
CA ARG A 187 -14.91 -17.69 -32.39
C ARG A 187 -15.61 -16.35 -32.67
N THR A 188 -15.00 -15.52 -33.48
CA THR A 188 -15.48 -14.14 -33.79
C THR A 188 -16.49 -14.08 -34.92
N THR A 189 -17.10 -15.20 -35.34
CA THR A 189 -18.12 -15.22 -36.37
C THR A 189 -19.26 -14.24 -36.04
N GLY A 190 -19.50 -13.26 -36.88
CA GLY A 190 -20.50 -12.22 -36.66
C GLY A 190 -20.00 -10.92 -36.02
N ILE A 191 -18.73 -10.88 -35.63
CA ILE A 191 -18.07 -9.62 -35.22
C ILE A 191 -17.35 -9.04 -36.44
N GLU A 192 -17.60 -7.77 -36.75
CA GLU A 192 -16.89 -7.07 -37.81
C GLU A 192 -15.40 -6.91 -37.50
N ASN A 193 -14.53 -7.16 -38.50
CA ASN A 193 -13.08 -7.08 -38.31
C ASN A 193 -12.60 -5.68 -37.89
N SER A 194 -13.27 -4.62 -38.35
CA SER A 194 -12.98 -3.24 -37.95
C SER A 194 -13.16 -3.02 -36.43
N ALA A 195 -14.22 -3.62 -35.88
CA ALA A 195 -14.50 -3.53 -34.43
C ALA A 195 -13.45 -4.27 -33.58
N LEU A 196 -12.85 -5.36 -34.08
CA LEU A 196 -11.82 -6.12 -33.36
C LEU A 196 -10.53 -5.31 -33.17
N ASN A 197 -10.17 -4.44 -34.08
CA ASN A 197 -8.97 -3.61 -33.98
C ASN A 197 -9.05 -2.59 -32.83
N GLU A 198 -10.24 -2.25 -32.39
CA GLU A 198 -10.49 -1.32 -31.28
C GLU A 198 -10.56 -2.02 -29.91
N MET A 199 -10.52 -3.37 -29.88
CA MET A 199 -10.69 -4.18 -28.68
C MET A 199 -9.36 -4.51 -27.96
N GLY A 200 -8.39 -3.61 -28.04
CA GLY A 200 -7.18 -3.66 -27.21
C GLY A 200 -7.46 -3.44 -25.71
N LEU A 201 -6.46 -3.67 -24.88
CA LEU A 201 -6.50 -3.33 -23.46
C LEU A 201 -6.58 -1.82 -23.29
N LYS A 202 -7.32 -1.37 -22.28
CA LYS A 202 -7.42 0.06 -21.96
C LYS A 202 -6.15 0.49 -21.21
N PRO A 203 -5.37 1.45 -21.75
CA PRO A 203 -4.11 1.86 -21.16
C PRO A 203 -4.32 2.68 -19.88
N LEU A 204 -3.33 2.58 -19.00
CA LEU A 204 -3.12 3.47 -17.86
C LEU A 204 -1.79 4.19 -18.06
N ARG A 205 -1.68 5.43 -17.59
CA ARG A 205 -0.39 6.13 -17.59
C ARG A 205 0.52 5.51 -16.53
N VAL A 206 1.75 5.19 -16.95
CA VAL A 206 2.77 4.57 -16.09
C VAL A 206 4.06 5.35 -16.18
N ALA A 207 4.74 5.50 -15.05
CA ALA A 207 6.07 6.12 -14.97
C ALA A 207 6.92 5.39 -13.93
N VAL A 208 8.23 5.63 -13.96
CA VAL A 208 9.17 5.15 -12.96
C VAL A 208 9.94 6.36 -12.42
N TRP A 209 10.03 6.47 -11.11
CA TRP A 209 10.88 7.44 -10.43
C TRP A 209 11.70 6.73 -9.35
N GLY A 210 13.05 6.76 -9.49
CA GLY A 210 13.91 5.96 -8.64
C GLY A 210 13.52 4.47 -8.69
N PRO A 211 13.35 3.81 -7.54
CA PRO A 211 12.93 2.42 -7.50
C PRO A 211 11.40 2.20 -7.63
N PHE A 212 10.60 3.25 -7.78
CA PHE A 212 9.14 3.18 -7.68
C PHE A 212 8.46 3.17 -9.05
N VAL A 213 7.44 2.34 -9.18
CA VAL A 213 6.52 2.31 -10.32
C VAL A 213 5.24 3.05 -9.94
N LEU A 214 4.88 4.04 -10.76
CA LEU A 214 3.73 4.91 -10.53
C LEU A 214 2.68 4.69 -11.62
N LEU A 215 1.42 4.74 -11.20
CA LEU A 215 0.27 4.81 -12.10
C LEU A 215 -0.51 6.10 -11.87
N LYS A 216 -1.06 6.63 -12.97
CA LYS A 216 -2.03 7.73 -12.92
C LYS A 216 -3.32 7.27 -13.58
N VAL A 217 -4.39 7.20 -12.77
CA VAL A 217 -5.74 6.91 -13.24
C VAL A 217 -6.43 8.23 -13.56
N THR A 218 -6.82 8.44 -14.81
CA THR A 218 -7.60 9.61 -15.21
C THR A 218 -8.96 9.15 -15.70
N GLN A 219 -10.03 9.78 -15.21
CA GLN A 219 -11.39 9.52 -15.70
C GLN A 219 -11.65 10.10 -17.10
N ALA A 220 -10.80 11.04 -17.55
CA ALA A 220 -10.97 11.74 -18.81
C ALA A 220 -10.24 11.05 -19.95
N THR A 221 -11.03 10.57 -20.90
CA THR A 221 -10.65 10.15 -22.26
C THR A 221 -9.51 9.15 -22.41
N TRP A 222 -9.87 7.92 -22.69
CA TRP A 222 -9.07 6.77 -23.14
C TRP A 222 -8.30 6.99 -24.46
N LYS A 223 -7.95 8.23 -24.81
CA LYS A 223 -7.07 8.55 -25.93
C LYS A 223 -5.63 8.39 -25.45
N LYS A 224 -4.86 7.63 -26.22
CA LYS A 224 -3.43 7.51 -26.06
C LYS A 224 -2.83 8.90 -26.31
N GLU A 225 -2.61 9.67 -25.24
CA GLU A 225 -1.78 10.86 -25.32
C GLU A 225 -0.32 10.37 -25.37
N GLU A 226 0.37 10.74 -26.44
CA GLU A 226 1.76 10.32 -26.72
C GLU A 226 2.80 11.10 -25.91
N ASP A 227 2.39 11.73 -24.82
CA ASP A 227 3.30 12.47 -23.97
C ASP A 227 4.11 11.51 -23.09
N VAL A 228 5.31 11.20 -23.54
CA VAL A 228 6.37 10.67 -22.68
C VAL A 228 6.75 11.80 -21.72
N GLU A 229 6.15 11.80 -20.54
CA GLU A 229 6.54 12.73 -19.49
C GLU A 229 7.98 12.44 -19.08
N SER A 230 8.83 13.47 -19.05
CA SER A 230 10.19 13.32 -18.50
C SER A 230 10.12 13.00 -17.00
N ASP A 231 11.09 12.23 -16.49
CA ASP A 231 11.15 11.85 -15.07
C ASP A 231 11.04 13.06 -14.13
N GLY A 232 11.56 14.22 -14.54
CA GLY A 232 11.46 15.46 -13.79
C GLY A 232 10.05 16.03 -13.69
N LEU A 233 9.23 15.89 -14.74
CA LEU A 233 7.82 16.29 -14.71
C LEU A 233 7.01 15.35 -13.82
N VAL A 234 7.26 14.06 -13.88
CA VAL A 234 6.60 13.06 -13.02
C VAL A 234 6.93 13.32 -11.54
N ALA A 235 8.20 13.54 -11.21
CA ALA A 235 8.63 13.85 -9.85
C ALA A 235 7.97 15.14 -9.33
N SER A 236 7.94 16.20 -10.14
CA SER A 236 7.32 17.47 -9.78
C SER A 236 5.81 17.36 -9.61
N GLU A 237 5.11 16.60 -10.45
CA GLU A 237 3.67 16.40 -10.33
C GLU A 237 3.33 15.51 -9.13
N TRP A 238 4.13 14.47 -8.86
CA TRP A 238 3.90 13.51 -7.78
C TRP A 238 4.26 14.07 -6.41
N LEU A 239 5.48 14.64 -6.28
CA LEU A 239 6.08 15.03 -5.01
C LEU A 239 6.00 16.55 -4.76
N GLY A 240 5.67 17.33 -5.78
CA GLY A 240 5.64 18.79 -5.66
C GLY A 240 7.00 19.37 -5.28
N SER A 241 7.00 20.35 -4.39
CA SER A 241 8.21 21.03 -3.91
C SER A 241 9.11 20.17 -3.02
N SER A 242 8.64 19.00 -2.56
CA SER A 242 9.44 18.06 -1.75
C SER A 242 10.40 17.19 -2.57
N ALA A 243 10.26 17.13 -3.92
CA ALA A 243 11.05 16.24 -4.76
C ALA A 243 12.56 16.40 -4.57
N GLY A 244 13.07 17.64 -4.55
CA GLY A 244 14.48 17.94 -4.32
C GLY A 244 14.98 17.43 -2.97
N ARG A 245 14.18 17.59 -1.90
CA ARG A 245 14.54 17.14 -0.56
C ARG A 245 14.67 15.61 -0.47
N LEU A 246 13.79 14.88 -1.15
CA LEU A 246 13.83 13.41 -1.20
C LEU A 246 15.02 12.90 -2.02
N SER A 247 15.34 13.54 -3.14
CA SER A 247 16.53 13.23 -3.94
C SER A 247 17.83 13.52 -3.17
N GLU A 248 17.93 14.66 -2.47
CA GLU A 248 19.05 14.96 -1.57
C GLU A 248 19.20 13.91 -0.46
N GLY A 249 18.09 13.35 0.04
CA GLY A 249 18.06 12.23 0.97
C GLY A 249 18.47 10.89 0.34
N GLY A 250 18.69 10.84 -0.99
CA GLY A 250 19.10 9.63 -1.71
C GLY A 250 17.99 8.60 -1.87
N VAL A 251 16.72 9.03 -1.86
CA VAL A 251 15.56 8.14 -2.01
C VAL A 251 15.45 7.56 -3.42
N ASP A 252 15.87 8.34 -4.44
CA ASP A 252 15.91 7.97 -5.86
C ASP A 252 17.29 7.44 -6.31
N SER A 253 18.21 7.24 -5.37
CA SER A 253 19.54 6.73 -5.67
C SER A 253 19.50 5.26 -6.13
N HIS A 254 20.60 4.81 -6.74
CA HIS A 254 20.74 3.41 -7.14
C HIS A 254 20.92 2.50 -5.91
N LEU A 255 19.85 1.80 -5.54
CA LEU A 255 19.82 0.88 -4.40
C LEU A 255 19.59 -0.56 -4.87
N SER A 256 20.06 -1.52 -4.08
CA SER A 256 19.81 -2.95 -4.30
C SER A 256 18.49 -3.35 -3.63
N PHE A 257 17.55 -3.88 -4.40
CA PHE A 257 16.34 -4.50 -3.85
C PHE A 257 16.73 -5.76 -3.07
N ILE A 258 16.30 -5.87 -1.84
CA ILE A 258 16.60 -6.99 -0.95
C ILE A 258 15.41 -7.95 -0.87
N CYS A 259 14.25 -7.46 -0.42
CA CYS A 259 13.05 -8.30 -0.31
C CYS A 259 11.79 -7.46 -0.24
N ARG A 260 10.65 -8.16 -0.42
CA ARG A 260 9.30 -7.65 -0.14
C ARG A 260 8.68 -8.47 0.98
N ARG A 261 7.97 -7.78 1.89
CA ARG A 261 7.12 -8.39 2.91
C ARG A 261 5.72 -7.81 2.82
N GLU A 262 4.72 -8.60 3.15
CA GLU A 262 3.32 -8.17 3.14
C GLU A 262 2.65 -8.56 4.45
N TYR A 263 1.95 -7.61 5.04
CA TYR A 263 1.20 -7.79 6.28
C TYR A 263 -0.26 -7.44 6.04
N THR A 264 -1.17 -8.25 6.54
CA THR A 264 -2.59 -7.94 6.57
C THR A 264 -2.96 -7.60 7.99
N ILE A 265 -3.52 -6.40 8.20
CA ILE A 265 -3.82 -5.85 9.51
C ILE A 265 -5.33 -5.59 9.58
N ASP A 266 -5.96 -5.95 10.69
CA ASP A 266 -7.39 -5.79 10.92
C ASP A 266 -7.70 -4.37 11.45
N CYS A 267 -7.34 -3.37 10.61
CA CYS A 267 -7.67 -1.96 10.84
C CYS A 267 -7.97 -1.24 9.52
N ASN A 268 -8.65 -0.10 9.61
CA ASN A 268 -8.80 0.83 8.49
C ASN A 268 -7.43 1.31 8.02
N TRP A 269 -7.24 1.46 6.72
CA TRP A 269 -5.97 1.88 6.14
C TRP A 269 -5.44 3.21 6.69
N LYS A 270 -6.34 4.15 7.07
CA LYS A 270 -5.98 5.43 7.67
C LYS A 270 -5.38 5.28 9.07
N VAL A 271 -5.81 4.26 9.84
CA VAL A 271 -5.25 4.01 11.17
C VAL A 271 -3.75 3.71 11.09
N PHE A 272 -3.32 2.94 10.09
CA PHE A 272 -1.90 2.69 9.87
C PHE A 272 -1.16 3.96 9.41
N CYS A 273 -1.80 4.78 8.57
CA CYS A 273 -1.24 6.08 8.17
C CYS A 273 -1.11 7.04 9.37
N ASP A 274 -2.11 7.08 10.24
CA ASP A 274 -2.11 7.91 11.44
C ASP A 274 -0.99 7.51 12.42
N ASN A 275 -0.78 6.20 12.61
CA ASN A 275 0.31 5.68 13.43
C ASN A 275 1.68 6.17 12.93
N TYR A 276 1.88 6.17 11.62
CA TYR A 276 3.12 6.68 11.01
C TYR A 276 3.27 8.21 11.13
N LEU A 277 2.17 8.94 11.16
CA LEU A 277 2.12 10.40 11.08
C LEU A 277 2.08 11.12 12.44
N ASP A 278 2.17 10.39 13.54
CA ASP A 278 2.05 10.94 14.89
C ASP A 278 3.28 11.75 15.38
N GLY A 279 4.28 11.94 14.51
CA GLY A 279 5.47 12.72 14.86
C GLY A 279 6.42 12.00 15.80
N GLY A 280 6.41 10.67 15.84
CA GLY A 280 7.23 9.86 16.74
C GLY A 280 6.73 9.85 18.18
N TYR A 281 5.50 10.31 18.42
CA TYR A 281 4.93 10.46 19.75
C TYR A 281 4.77 9.10 20.47
N HIS A 282 4.43 8.03 19.74
CA HIS A 282 4.28 6.68 20.30
C HIS A 282 5.62 5.97 20.52
N VAL A 283 6.70 6.36 19.84
CA VAL A 283 7.99 5.63 19.83
C VAL A 283 8.54 5.33 21.24
N PRO A 284 8.56 6.28 22.19
CA PRO A 284 9.08 6.00 23.53
C PRO A 284 8.30 4.96 24.32
N TYR A 285 7.04 4.74 23.97
CA TYR A 285 6.13 3.84 24.68
C TYR A 285 6.01 2.48 23.98
N ALA A 286 5.96 2.48 22.67
CA ALA A 286 5.73 1.30 21.85
C ALA A 286 7.03 0.57 21.46
N HIS A 287 8.07 1.32 21.10
CA HIS A 287 9.29 0.78 20.49
C HIS A 287 10.53 0.98 21.38
N LYS A 288 10.57 0.30 22.50
CA LYS A 288 11.69 0.44 23.46
C LYS A 288 13.06 0.15 22.84
N GLY A 289 13.13 -0.78 21.88
CA GLY A 289 14.36 -1.10 21.16
C GLY A 289 14.78 -0.02 20.15
N LEU A 290 13.83 0.67 19.54
CA LEU A 290 14.08 1.72 18.55
C LEU A 290 14.48 3.05 19.21
N MET A 291 13.94 3.33 20.40
CA MET A 291 14.16 4.58 21.13
C MET A 291 15.64 4.87 21.39
N SER A 292 16.46 3.85 21.63
CA SER A 292 17.90 4.03 21.88
C SER A 292 18.70 4.47 20.66
N GLY A 293 18.16 4.26 19.46
CA GLY A 293 18.79 4.59 18.17
C GLY A 293 18.35 5.93 17.58
N LEU A 294 17.40 6.66 18.20
CA LEU A 294 16.85 7.91 17.70
C LEU A 294 17.01 9.03 18.75
N ASP A 295 17.38 10.22 18.28
CA ASP A 295 17.38 11.44 19.11
C ASP A 295 16.06 12.19 18.91
N LEU A 296 15.04 11.85 19.71
CA LEU A 296 13.72 12.41 19.60
C LEU A 296 13.64 13.93 19.92
N GLU A 297 14.66 14.50 20.57
CA GLU A 297 14.72 15.96 20.81
C GLU A 297 14.98 16.73 19.51
N THR A 298 15.60 16.09 18.53
CA THR A 298 15.87 16.66 17.21
C THR A 298 14.73 16.41 16.21
N TYR A 299 13.66 15.74 16.63
CA TYR A 299 12.56 15.37 15.76
C TYR A 299 11.86 16.60 15.18
N SER A 300 11.80 16.68 13.88
CA SER A 300 11.18 17.78 13.17
C SER A 300 10.26 17.28 12.04
N THR A 301 9.23 18.05 11.74
CA THR A 301 8.28 17.76 10.67
C THR A 301 8.16 18.95 9.74
N THR A 302 8.32 18.72 8.44
CA THR A 302 8.10 19.71 7.39
C THR A 302 6.91 19.27 6.52
N LEU A 303 5.97 20.20 6.26
CA LEU A 303 4.79 19.94 5.44
C LEU A 303 4.97 20.54 4.05
N PHE A 304 4.59 19.78 3.03
CA PHE A 304 4.54 20.17 1.63
C PHE A 304 3.12 19.97 1.09
N GLU A 305 2.87 20.18 -0.19
CA GLU A 305 1.54 20.16 -0.80
C GLU A 305 0.80 18.83 -0.57
N ARG A 306 1.51 17.70 -0.76
CA ARG A 306 0.98 16.34 -0.61
C ARG A 306 1.94 15.41 0.13
N VAL A 307 3.01 15.94 0.69
CA VAL A 307 4.05 15.19 1.36
C VAL A 307 4.30 15.81 2.72
N SER A 308 4.52 14.98 3.73
CA SER A 308 5.13 15.38 4.98
C SER A 308 6.45 14.66 5.17
N ILE A 309 7.49 15.38 5.57
CA ILE A 309 8.80 14.82 5.86
C ILE A 309 9.10 15.02 7.34
N GLN A 310 9.39 13.93 8.01
CA GLN A 310 9.77 13.88 9.41
C GLN A 310 11.24 13.46 9.46
N GLU A 311 12.03 14.17 10.23
CA GLU A 311 13.49 13.93 10.34
C GLU A 311 13.90 13.91 11.81
N CYS A 312 14.82 13.02 12.15
CA CYS A 312 15.46 13.02 13.45
C CYS A 312 16.93 12.59 13.35
N GLY A 313 17.75 13.08 14.28
CA GLY A 313 19.12 12.61 14.44
C GLY A 313 19.17 11.18 14.96
N GLY A 314 20.25 10.46 14.63
CA GLY A 314 20.57 9.20 15.30
C GLY A 314 21.04 9.48 16.73
N GLY A 315 20.55 8.71 17.69
CA GLY A 315 21.05 8.73 19.06
C GLY A 315 22.42 8.06 19.07
N GLY A 316 23.48 8.82 18.84
CA GLY A 316 24.83 8.29 18.66
C GLY A 316 25.15 7.19 19.68
N SER A 317 25.69 6.09 19.20
CA SER A 317 26.19 4.99 20.05
C SER A 317 27.01 5.59 21.20
N LYS A 318 26.56 5.47 22.44
CA LYS A 318 27.36 5.85 23.57
C LYS A 318 28.64 5.02 23.48
N ALA A 319 29.74 5.69 23.15
CA ALA A 319 31.06 5.05 23.10
C ALA A 319 31.31 4.30 24.41
N GLY A 320 31.17 2.98 24.39
CA GLY A 320 31.40 2.16 25.58
C GLY A 320 30.67 0.83 25.67
N GLU A 321 29.71 0.52 24.80
CA GLU A 321 29.10 -0.80 24.81
C GLU A 321 29.76 -1.72 23.76
N GLU A 322 30.27 -2.87 24.26
CA GLU A 322 31.01 -3.89 23.47
C GLU A 322 30.15 -4.71 22.49
N ASP A 323 29.04 -4.17 22.00
CA ASP A 323 28.24 -4.83 20.99
C ASP A 323 28.62 -4.32 19.58
N GLY A 324 29.61 -4.98 19.01
CA GLY A 324 30.30 -4.81 17.73
C GLY A 324 29.68 -3.93 16.64
N GLY A 325 29.41 -2.65 16.91
CA GLY A 325 29.24 -1.64 15.87
C GLY A 325 28.05 -1.79 14.94
N PHE A 326 27.02 -2.58 15.29
CA PHE A 326 25.80 -2.67 14.48
C PHE A 326 24.95 -1.42 14.68
N ASP A 327 24.94 -0.55 13.67
CA ASP A 327 24.08 0.63 13.60
C ASP A 327 23.26 0.58 12.33
N ARG A 328 22.00 0.13 12.45
CA ARG A 328 21.04 0.09 11.36
C ARG A 328 20.54 1.48 10.99
N LEU A 329 20.39 2.37 11.98
CA LEU A 329 19.72 3.65 11.79
C LEU A 329 20.66 4.76 11.30
N GLY A 330 21.97 4.63 11.55
CA GLY A 330 22.93 5.65 11.14
C GLY A 330 22.80 6.95 11.94
N SER A 331 23.35 8.03 11.40
CA SER A 331 23.40 9.34 12.05
C SER A 331 22.15 10.20 11.85
N GLN A 332 21.28 9.83 10.93
CA GLN A 332 20.08 10.60 10.57
C GLN A 332 19.02 9.69 9.94
N ALA A 333 17.77 9.93 10.29
CA ALA A 333 16.62 9.26 9.71
C ALA A 333 15.67 10.28 9.07
N LEU A 334 15.13 9.94 7.89
CA LEU A 334 14.12 10.68 7.16
C LEU A 334 12.92 9.76 6.92
N TYR A 335 11.75 10.21 7.34
CA TYR A 335 10.48 9.51 7.18
C TYR A 335 9.55 10.40 6.37
N ALA A 336 9.26 10.01 5.13
CA ALA A 336 8.37 10.76 4.26
C ALA A 336 7.04 10.03 4.06
N PHE A 337 5.95 10.74 4.28
CA PHE A 337 4.62 10.30 3.90
C PHE A 337 4.19 11.00 2.63
N VAL A 338 3.89 10.24 1.60
CA VAL A 338 3.36 10.73 0.31
C VAL A 338 1.88 10.36 0.24
N TYR A 339 1.04 11.38 0.29
CA TYR A 339 -0.42 11.21 0.24
C TYR A 339 -0.87 10.45 -1.03
N PRO A 340 -1.81 9.49 -0.94
CA PRO A 340 -2.63 9.21 0.25
C PRO A 340 -2.09 8.12 1.19
N ASN A 341 -1.20 7.22 0.76
CA ASN A 341 -0.97 5.96 1.45
C ASN A 341 0.44 5.37 1.28
N PHE A 342 1.42 6.18 0.91
CA PHE A 342 2.78 5.70 0.65
C PHE A 342 3.78 6.36 1.60
N MET A 343 4.66 5.55 2.16
CA MET A 343 5.68 5.96 3.11
C MET A 343 7.05 5.55 2.61
N ILE A 344 8.05 6.39 2.85
CA ILE A 344 9.45 6.18 2.50
C ILE A 344 10.28 6.41 3.76
N ASN A 345 11.04 5.41 4.16
CA ASN A 345 11.92 5.46 5.31
C ASN A 345 13.37 5.39 4.82
N ARG A 346 14.15 6.45 5.04
CA ARG A 346 15.57 6.51 4.74
C ARG A 346 16.37 6.64 6.03
N TYR A 347 17.17 5.64 6.35
CA TYR A 347 18.01 5.62 7.54
C TYR A 347 19.25 4.76 7.30
N GLY A 348 20.41 5.23 7.77
CA GLY A 348 21.67 4.54 7.51
C GLY A 348 21.81 4.13 6.03
N PRO A 349 22.14 2.87 5.73
CA PRO A 349 22.26 2.38 4.36
C PRO A 349 20.93 1.91 3.75
N TRP A 350 19.83 1.95 4.50
CA TRP A 350 18.52 1.43 4.10
C TRP A 350 17.60 2.49 3.51
N VAL A 351 16.80 2.07 2.52
CA VAL A 351 15.51 2.65 2.20
C VAL A 351 14.48 1.53 2.30
N ASP A 352 13.45 1.71 3.08
CA ASP A 352 12.27 0.87 3.00
C ASP A 352 11.02 1.69 2.77
N THR A 353 9.98 1.04 2.27
CA THR A 353 8.72 1.69 1.95
C THR A 353 7.54 0.91 2.47
N ASN A 354 6.46 1.63 2.79
CA ASN A 354 5.20 1.05 3.22
C ASN A 354 4.10 1.55 2.27
N LEU A 355 3.55 0.65 1.47
CA LEU A 355 2.36 0.93 0.66
C LEU A 355 1.13 0.34 1.36
N VAL A 356 0.23 1.21 1.83
CA VAL A 356 -0.97 0.80 2.58
C VAL A 356 -2.15 0.66 1.64
N ILE A 357 -2.58 -0.57 1.39
CA ILE A 357 -3.66 -0.89 0.45
C ILE A 357 -4.95 -1.19 1.22
N PRO A 358 -6.02 -0.40 1.02
CA PRO A 358 -7.33 -0.68 1.60
C PRO A 358 -7.87 -2.03 1.09
N LEU A 359 -8.32 -2.90 2.00
CA LEU A 359 -9.03 -4.14 1.67
C LEU A 359 -10.49 -4.12 2.13
N GLY A 360 -10.86 -3.11 2.88
CA GLY A 360 -12.18 -2.89 3.44
C GLY A 360 -12.13 -1.86 4.55
N PRO A 361 -13.27 -1.46 5.12
CA PRO A 361 -13.31 -0.42 6.15
C PRO A 361 -12.58 -0.82 7.45
N ARG A 362 -12.34 -2.11 7.67
CA ARG A 362 -11.69 -2.67 8.86
C ARG A 362 -10.50 -3.54 8.52
N LYS A 363 -9.94 -3.40 7.33
CA LYS A 363 -8.83 -4.23 6.89
C LYS A 363 -7.96 -3.52 5.87
N CYS A 364 -6.66 -3.60 6.06
CA CYS A 364 -5.69 -3.14 5.08
C CYS A 364 -4.57 -4.17 4.87
N LYS A 365 -3.86 -4.02 3.78
CA LYS A 365 -2.60 -4.72 3.51
C LYS A 365 -1.49 -3.69 3.42
N VAL A 366 -0.40 -3.92 4.13
CA VAL A 366 0.80 -3.10 4.06
C VAL A 366 1.89 -3.88 3.35
N VAL A 367 2.42 -3.30 2.28
CA VAL A 367 3.50 -3.89 1.47
C VAL A 367 4.78 -3.13 1.78
N PHE A 368 5.79 -3.84 2.25
CA PHE A 368 7.11 -3.33 2.53
C PHE A 368 8.09 -3.76 1.44
N ASP A 369 8.74 -2.82 0.79
CA ASP A 369 9.89 -3.06 -0.07
C ASP A 369 11.16 -2.55 0.61
N TYR A 370 12.16 -3.42 0.71
CA TYR A 370 13.45 -3.09 1.33
C TYR A 370 14.54 -2.96 0.30
N PHE A 371 15.22 -1.83 0.34
CA PHE A 371 16.36 -1.51 -0.52
C PHE A 371 17.57 -1.17 0.34
N LEU A 372 18.75 -1.57 -0.11
CA LEU A 372 20.00 -1.40 0.60
C LEU A 372 21.08 -0.79 -0.30
N ASP A 373 21.98 -0.02 0.28
CA ASP A 373 23.18 0.43 -0.41
C ASP A 373 23.90 -0.76 -1.07
N PRO A 374 24.26 -0.68 -2.36
CA PRO A 374 24.90 -1.79 -3.08
C PRO A 374 26.18 -2.33 -2.45
N SER A 375 26.89 -1.51 -1.67
CA SER A 375 28.12 -1.94 -0.97
C SER A 375 27.87 -2.99 0.12
N LEU A 376 26.65 -3.07 0.65
CA LEU A 376 26.26 -3.98 1.73
C LEU A 376 25.32 -5.11 1.27
N LYS A 377 25.00 -5.20 -0.02
CA LYS A 377 24.02 -6.16 -0.56
C LYS A 377 24.37 -7.63 -0.32
N ASP A 378 25.64 -7.95 -0.10
CA ASP A 378 26.16 -9.30 0.12
C ASP A 378 26.46 -9.58 1.62
N ASP A 379 26.22 -8.63 2.52
CA ASP A 379 26.35 -8.83 3.98
C ASP A 379 25.08 -9.46 4.54
N GLU A 380 24.99 -10.78 4.42
CA GLU A 380 23.83 -11.54 4.88
C GLU A 380 23.55 -11.40 6.38
N ALA A 381 24.59 -11.23 7.21
CA ALA A 381 24.44 -11.10 8.64
C ALA A 381 23.83 -9.75 9.03
N PHE A 382 24.29 -8.67 8.41
CA PHE A 382 23.75 -7.32 8.56
C PHE A 382 22.29 -7.26 8.06
N ILE A 383 22.02 -7.80 6.86
CA ILE A 383 20.69 -7.82 6.26
C ILE A 383 19.70 -8.56 7.17
N ARG A 384 20.04 -9.77 7.59
CA ARG A 384 19.16 -10.58 8.44
C ARG A 384 18.82 -9.87 9.74
N ARG A 385 19.84 -9.37 10.47
CA ARG A 385 19.62 -8.66 11.75
C ARG A 385 18.77 -7.42 11.57
N SER A 386 19.04 -6.62 10.52
CA SER A 386 18.24 -5.42 10.21
C SER A 386 16.78 -5.75 9.93
N LEU A 387 16.52 -6.81 9.16
CA LEU A 387 15.15 -7.23 8.82
C LEU A 387 14.40 -7.83 10.02
N GLU A 388 15.10 -8.52 10.94
CA GLU A 388 14.52 -9.03 12.18
C GLU A 388 14.10 -7.88 13.13
N GLU A 389 14.93 -6.84 13.23
CA GLU A 389 14.60 -5.65 14.01
C GLU A 389 13.43 -4.87 13.42
N SER A 390 13.43 -4.68 12.08
CA SER A 390 12.33 -4.04 11.39
C SER A 390 11.01 -4.79 11.62
N GLU A 391 11.02 -6.12 11.49
CA GLU A 391 9.81 -6.93 11.69
C GLU A 391 9.25 -6.80 13.10
N ARG A 392 10.10 -6.71 14.11
CA ARG A 392 9.65 -6.50 15.50
C ARG A 392 8.86 -5.21 15.63
N VAL A 393 9.38 -4.10 15.10
CA VAL A 393 8.70 -2.80 15.11
C VAL A 393 7.36 -2.89 14.39
N GLN A 394 7.32 -3.52 13.21
CA GLN A 394 6.07 -3.67 12.44
C GLN A 394 5.01 -4.48 13.18
N MET A 395 5.40 -5.52 13.90
CA MET A 395 4.46 -6.33 14.68
C MET A 395 3.92 -5.56 15.91
N GLU A 396 4.75 -4.70 16.52
CA GLU A 396 4.32 -3.79 17.57
C GLU A 396 3.28 -2.79 17.04
N ASP A 397 3.54 -2.16 15.89
CA ASP A 397 2.61 -1.23 15.23
C ASP A 397 1.30 -1.90 14.81
N ALA A 398 1.36 -3.11 14.26
CA ALA A 398 0.16 -3.85 13.88
C ALA A 398 -0.79 -4.04 15.08
N VAL A 399 -0.25 -4.41 16.24
CA VAL A 399 -1.04 -4.58 17.48
C VAL A 399 -1.66 -3.25 17.92
N LEU A 400 -0.91 -2.14 17.82
CA LEU A 400 -1.43 -0.80 18.15
C LEU A 400 -2.57 -0.42 17.22
N CYS A 401 -2.38 -0.57 15.91
CA CYS A 401 -3.39 -0.23 14.90
C CYS A 401 -4.68 -1.04 15.08
N GLU A 402 -4.59 -2.34 15.35
CA GLU A 402 -5.76 -3.18 15.62
C GLU A 402 -6.49 -2.79 16.92
N ASN A 403 -5.74 -2.35 17.94
CA ASN A 403 -6.33 -1.84 19.18
C ASN A 403 -7.03 -0.49 18.95
N VAL A 404 -6.43 0.42 18.17
CA VAL A 404 -7.04 1.69 17.80
C VAL A 404 -8.34 1.47 17.01
N GLN A 405 -8.34 0.54 16.03
CA GLN A 405 -9.57 0.19 15.29
C GLN A 405 -10.70 -0.25 16.22
N ARG A 406 -10.42 -1.09 17.20
CA ARG A 406 -11.41 -1.51 18.19
C ARG A 406 -11.90 -0.36 19.07
N GLY A 407 -11.01 0.59 19.38
CA GLY A 407 -11.35 1.80 20.12
C GLY A 407 -12.26 2.75 19.33
N LEU A 408 -12.00 2.93 18.03
CA LEU A 408 -12.81 3.71 17.11
C LEU A 408 -14.26 3.18 16.95
N GLU A 409 -14.46 1.89 17.18
CA GLU A 409 -15.77 1.25 17.15
C GLU A 409 -16.50 1.30 18.50
N SER A 410 -15.85 1.81 19.52
CA SER A 410 -16.46 1.93 20.84
C SER A 410 -17.40 3.13 20.90
N PRO A 411 -18.59 3.01 21.49
CA PRO A 411 -19.48 4.15 21.70
C PRO A 411 -18.93 5.19 22.68
N ALA A 412 -17.79 4.90 23.32
CA ALA A 412 -17.13 5.81 24.26
C ALA A 412 -16.16 6.78 23.55
N TYR A 413 -15.94 6.63 22.23
CA TYR A 413 -15.04 7.47 21.47
C TYR A 413 -15.69 7.95 20.18
N ASP A 414 -15.49 9.22 19.85
CA ASP A 414 -15.85 9.79 18.57
C ASP A 414 -14.67 10.61 17.99
N LYS A 415 -14.20 11.64 18.69
CA LYS A 415 -13.13 12.54 18.27
C LYS A 415 -12.09 12.70 19.37
N GLY A 416 -10.82 12.74 18.98
CA GLY A 416 -9.68 13.06 19.84
C GLY A 416 -9.16 14.48 19.61
N ARG A 417 -7.95 14.73 20.11
CA ARG A 417 -7.21 15.99 19.89
C ARG A 417 -5.81 15.69 19.42
N TYR A 418 -5.29 16.54 18.59
CA TYR A 418 -3.90 16.47 18.19
C TYR A 418 -2.98 17.07 19.26
N ALA A 419 -1.81 16.50 19.42
CA ALA A 419 -0.65 17.19 19.94
C ALA A 419 0.04 17.97 18.81
N LEU A 420 0.84 18.98 19.14
CA LEU A 420 1.53 19.79 18.12
C LEU A 420 2.49 18.96 17.24
N VAL A 421 3.07 17.90 17.80
CA VAL A 421 3.94 16.97 17.08
C VAL A 421 3.20 16.21 15.98
N GLU A 422 1.88 16.04 16.09
CA GLU A 422 1.01 15.32 15.14
C GLU A 422 0.54 16.21 13.98
N LYS A 423 1.24 17.30 13.68
CA LYS A 423 0.86 18.21 12.58
C LYS A 423 0.88 17.53 11.20
N ALA A 424 1.65 16.46 11.01
CA ALA A 424 1.63 15.66 9.79
C ALA A 424 0.33 14.84 9.67
N MET A 425 -0.18 14.29 10.75
CA MET A 425 -1.47 13.59 10.81
C MET A 425 -2.62 14.58 10.53
N HIS A 426 -2.61 15.76 11.14
CA HIS A 426 -3.58 16.81 10.84
C HIS A 426 -3.57 17.22 9.37
N HIS A 427 -2.37 17.39 8.78
CA HIS A 427 -2.22 17.70 7.35
C HIS A 427 -2.81 16.60 6.46
N PHE A 428 -2.57 15.33 6.79
CA PHE A 428 -3.16 14.18 6.10
C PHE A 428 -4.70 14.24 6.12
N HIS A 429 -5.31 14.52 7.28
CA HIS A 429 -6.76 14.66 7.40
C HIS A 429 -7.32 15.84 6.62
N CYS A 430 -6.59 16.98 6.55
CA CYS A 430 -6.95 18.11 5.71
C CYS A 430 -6.94 17.74 4.21
N LEU A 431 -5.97 16.94 3.77
CA LEU A 431 -5.90 16.44 2.39
C LEU A 431 -7.06 15.49 2.07
N LEU A 432 -7.40 14.58 2.98
CA LEU A 432 -8.57 13.70 2.86
C LEU A 432 -9.87 14.51 2.75
N HIS A 433 -10.08 15.46 3.65
CA HIS A 433 -11.24 16.36 3.61
C HIS A 433 -11.36 17.05 2.25
N ARG A 434 -10.25 17.63 1.74
CA ARG A 434 -10.23 18.31 0.43
C ARG A 434 -10.62 17.41 -0.72
N ASN A 435 -10.18 16.13 -0.71
CA ASN A 435 -10.52 15.17 -1.76
C ASN A 435 -11.95 14.65 -1.65
N LEU A 436 -12.52 14.60 -0.45
CA LEU A 436 -13.86 14.06 -0.19
C LEU A 436 -14.95 15.12 -0.24
N LYS A 437 -14.59 16.38 -0.06
CA LYS A 437 -15.53 17.52 -0.20
C LYS A 437 -15.95 17.65 -1.66
N ILE A 438 -17.25 17.61 -1.91
CA ILE A 438 -17.87 17.75 -3.23
C ILE A 438 -18.05 19.22 -3.59
#